data_f125693d184564bcc5ded8e3adae0373
#
_entry.id   f125693d184564bcc5ded8e3adae0373
#
_cell.length_a   1.000
_cell.length_b   1.000
_cell.length_c   1.000
_cell.angle_alpha   90.00
_cell.angle_beta   90.00
_cell.angle_gamma   90.00
#
_symmetry.space_group_name_H-M   'P 1'
#
loop_
_entity.id
_entity.type
_entity.pdbx_description
1 polymer ?
#
loop_
_entity_poly.entity_id
_entity_poly.type
_entity_poly.pdbx_seq_one_letter_code
_entity_poly.pdbx_strand_id
1 'polypeptide(L)' 'FLLLNNLIMAKIQLNGKKVNIRSNFSILDLLKKYKLINKKIAIEHNGIIIPKVNYKKKYLKNNDKIEIVHFIGGG' A
#
# COMPACT_ATOMS: atom_id res chain seq x y z
N PHE A 1 -11.57 -10.41 22.01
CA PHE A 1 -11.72 -9.03 21.53
C PHE A 1 -10.40 -8.49 20.97
N LEU A 2 -9.33 -8.55 21.75
CA LEU A 2 -8.01 -8.17 21.26
C LEU A 2 -7.58 -9.03 20.09
N LEU A 3 -7.97 -10.30 20.14
CA LEU A 3 -7.67 -11.23 19.06
C LEU A 3 -8.32 -10.78 17.76
N LEU A 4 -9.53 -10.27 17.86
CA LEU A 4 -10.22 -9.78 16.68
C LEU A 4 -9.48 -8.61 16.04
N ASN A 5 -8.97 -7.69 16.85
CA ASN A 5 -8.19 -6.58 16.34
C ASN A 5 -6.94 -7.04 15.62
N ASN A 6 -6.26 -8.05 16.16
CA ASN A 6 -5.08 -8.60 15.50
C ASN A 6 -5.41 -9.24 14.17
N LEU A 7 -6.61 -9.81 14.04
CA LEU A 7 -7.03 -10.45 12.79
C LEU A 7 -7.42 -9.46 11.72
N ILE A 8 -7.83 -8.24 12.10
CA ILE A 8 -8.30 -7.25 11.13
C ILE A 8 -7.29 -6.16 10.83
N MET A 9 -6.12 -6.21 11.44
CA MET A 9 -5.07 -5.22 11.21
C MET A 9 -3.83 -5.90 10.69
N ALA A 10 -3.12 -5.20 9.82
CA ALA A 10 -1.83 -5.64 9.31
C ALA A 10 -0.83 -4.50 9.48
N LYS A 11 0.40 -4.84 9.76
CA LYS A 11 1.47 -3.87 9.88
C LYS A 11 2.35 -3.98 8.64
N ILE A 12 2.47 -2.90 7.91
CA ILE A 12 3.31 -2.83 6.71
C ILE A 12 4.38 -1.77 6.90
N GLN A 13 5.34 -1.77 6.00
CA GLN A 13 6.35 -0.72 5.95
C GLN A 13 6.08 0.13 4.72
N LEU A 14 5.81 1.42 4.92
CA LEU A 14 5.49 2.33 3.84
C LEU A 14 6.58 3.39 3.75
N ASN A 15 7.35 3.35 2.67
CA ASN A 15 8.49 4.25 2.49
C ASN A 15 9.37 4.29 3.75
N GLY A 16 9.67 3.13 4.29
CA GLY A 16 10.55 3.01 5.45
C GLY A 16 9.88 3.17 6.80
N LYS A 17 8.61 3.52 6.85
CA LYS A 17 7.90 3.72 8.11
C LYS A 17 6.89 2.60 8.33
N LYS A 18 6.80 2.13 9.57
CA LYS A 18 5.80 1.14 9.92
C LYS A 18 4.45 1.81 10.11
N VAL A 19 3.44 1.28 9.43
CA VAL A 19 2.07 1.77 9.56
C VAL A 19 1.12 0.58 9.70
N ASN A 20 0.04 0.81 10.43
CA ASN A 20 -1.01 -0.19 10.58
C ASN A 20 -2.11 0.10 9.59
N ILE A 21 -2.58 -0.95 8.94
CA ILE A 21 -3.70 -0.85 8.00
C ILE A 21 -4.68 -1.96 8.34
N ARG A 22 -5.88 -1.88 7.77
CA ARG A 22 -6.83 -2.97 7.88
C ARG A 22 -6.33 -4.17 7.09
N SER A 23 -6.60 -5.36 7.60
CA SER A 23 -6.42 -6.56 6.79
C SER A 23 -7.26 -6.45 5.53
N ASN A 24 -6.85 -7.12 4.47
CA ASN A 24 -7.55 -7.09 3.19
C ASN A 24 -7.56 -5.73 2.53
N PHE A 25 -6.61 -4.88 2.88
CA PHE A 25 -6.40 -3.63 2.16
C PHE A 25 -5.70 -3.94 0.85
N SER A 26 -6.23 -3.42 -0.24
CA SER A 26 -5.52 -3.47 -1.52
C SER A 26 -4.58 -2.28 -1.63
N ILE A 27 -3.71 -2.31 -2.64
CA ILE A 27 -2.87 -1.15 -2.93
C ILE A 27 -3.74 0.05 -3.26
N LEU A 28 -4.85 -0.17 -3.98
CA LEU A 28 -5.76 0.92 -4.29
C LEU A 28 -6.34 1.54 -3.01
N ASP A 29 -6.70 0.70 -2.03
CA ASP A 29 -7.21 1.19 -0.75
C ASP A 29 -6.16 2.04 -0.05
N LEU A 30 -4.90 1.63 -0.12
CA LEU A 30 -3.81 2.39 0.47
C LEU A 30 -3.70 3.77 -0.18
N LEU A 31 -3.81 3.83 -1.51
CA LEU A 31 -3.75 5.10 -2.22
C LEU A 31 -4.91 6.01 -1.88
N LYS A 32 -6.10 5.43 -1.69
CA LYS A 32 -7.25 6.22 -1.24
C LYS A 32 -7.01 6.81 0.13
N LYS A 33 -6.47 6.00 1.04
CA LYS A 33 -6.21 6.44 2.41
C LYS A 33 -5.29 7.65 2.44
N TYR A 34 -4.29 7.68 1.58
CA TYR A 34 -3.31 8.76 1.55
C TYR A 34 -3.59 9.79 0.45
N LYS A 35 -4.76 9.70 -0.19
CA LYS A 35 -5.20 10.67 -1.21
C LYS A 35 -4.22 10.75 -2.39
N LEU A 36 -3.77 9.59 -2.84
CA LEU A 36 -2.77 9.49 -3.91
C LEU A 36 -3.32 8.92 -5.20
N ILE A 37 -4.63 8.69 -5.31
CA ILE A 37 -5.20 8.01 -6.48
C ILE A 37 -4.87 8.72 -7.77
N ASN A 38 -4.97 10.05 -7.79
CA ASN A 38 -4.77 10.83 -9.00
C ASN A 38 -3.35 11.39 -9.13
N LYS A 39 -2.43 10.87 -8.35
CA LYS A 39 -1.04 11.33 -8.41
C LYS A 39 -0.25 10.46 -9.37
N LYS A 40 0.78 11.06 -9.96
CA LYS A 40 1.70 10.32 -10.82
C LYS A 40 2.72 9.63 -9.94
N ILE A 41 2.51 8.35 -9.70
CA ILE A 41 3.34 7.57 -8.80
C ILE A 41 3.64 6.20 -9.39
N ALA A 42 4.70 5.60 -8.88
CA ALA A 42 5.00 4.19 -9.10
C ALA A 42 5.03 3.50 -7.74
N ILE A 43 4.63 2.25 -7.70
CA ILE A 43 4.57 1.49 -6.46
C ILE A 43 5.38 0.23 -6.60
N GLU A 44 6.27 0.00 -5.64
CA GLU A 44 6.93 -1.30 -5.45
C GLU A 44 6.30 -2.01 -4.27
N HIS A 45 6.01 -3.26 -4.46
CA HIS A 45 5.50 -4.13 -3.41
C HIS A 45 6.50 -5.26 -3.23
N ASN A 46 7.18 -5.25 -2.10
CA ASN A 46 8.24 -6.23 -1.80
C ASN A 46 9.28 -6.30 -2.92
N GLY A 47 9.68 -5.15 -3.43
CA GLY A 47 10.71 -5.05 -4.45
C GLY A 47 10.23 -5.21 -5.88
N ILE A 48 8.93 -5.41 -6.09
CA ILE A 48 8.38 -5.62 -7.42
C ILE A 48 7.47 -4.46 -7.78
N ILE A 49 7.69 -3.87 -8.96
CA ILE A 49 6.84 -2.78 -9.44
C ILE A 49 5.49 -3.35 -9.83
N ILE A 50 4.43 -2.74 -9.32
CA ILE A 50 3.07 -3.20 -9.56
C ILE A 50 2.43 -2.35 -10.65
N PRO A 51 1.96 -2.97 -11.74
CA PRO A 51 1.23 -2.23 -12.76
C PRO A 51 -0.05 -1.61 -12.18
N LYS A 52 -0.39 -0.44 -12.67
CA LYS A 52 -1.55 0.30 -12.18
C LYS A 52 -2.84 -0.53 -12.27
N VAL A 53 -2.98 -1.33 -13.33
CA VAL A 53 -4.18 -2.15 -13.51
C VAL A 53 -4.35 -3.19 -12.42
N ASN A 54 -3.29 -3.48 -11.66
CA ASN A 54 -3.34 -4.48 -10.61
C ASN A 54 -3.52 -3.89 -9.22
N TYR A 55 -3.61 -2.57 -9.08
CA TYR A 55 -3.70 -1.93 -7.77
C TYR A 55 -4.89 -2.43 -6.96
N LYS A 56 -6.03 -2.62 -7.59
CA LYS A 56 -7.22 -3.07 -6.86
C LYS A 56 -7.24 -4.57 -6.58
N LYS A 57 -6.37 -5.32 -7.26
CA LYS A 57 -6.30 -6.77 -7.09
C LYS A 57 -5.20 -7.21 -6.15
N LYS A 58 -4.26 -6.33 -5.85
CA LYS A 58 -3.11 -6.68 -5.02
C LYS A 58 -3.39 -6.29 -3.59
N TYR A 59 -3.48 -7.28 -2.73
CA TYR A 59 -3.78 -7.07 -1.32
C TYR A 59 -2.51 -7.09 -0.49
N LEU A 60 -2.53 -6.28 0.56
CA LEU A 60 -1.38 -6.11 1.45
C LEU A 60 -1.49 -7.08 2.60
N LYS A 61 -0.34 -7.60 3.01
CA LYS A 61 -0.25 -8.56 4.11
C LYS A 61 0.68 -8.01 5.17
N ASN A 62 0.59 -8.61 6.34
CA ASN A 62 1.50 -8.26 7.43
C ASN A 62 2.94 -8.38 6.96
N ASN A 63 3.75 -7.40 7.32
CA ASN A 63 5.18 -7.33 6.99
C ASN A 63 5.48 -7.00 5.53
N ASP A 64 4.49 -6.65 4.74
CA ASP A 64 4.75 -6.20 3.37
C ASP A 64 5.51 -4.87 3.37
N LYS A 65 6.35 -4.71 2.36
CA LYS A 65 7.11 -3.48 2.18
C LYS A 65 6.61 -2.77 0.93
N ILE A 66 6.15 -1.54 1.11
CA ILE A 66 5.62 -0.71 0.02
C ILE A 66 6.49 0.52 -0.13
N GLU A 67 6.93 0.78 -1.36
CA GLU A 67 7.61 2.02 -1.70
C GLU A 67 6.77 2.77 -2.71
N ILE A 68 6.51 4.03 -2.44
CA ILE A 68 5.76 4.90 -3.34
C ILE A 68 6.71 6.00 -3.81
N VAL A 69 6.87 6.09 -5.13
CA VAL A 69 7.74 7.09 -5.74
C VAL A 69 6.89 8.01 -6.58
N HIS A 70 7.05 9.31 -6.37
CA HIS A 70 6.35 10.31 -7.18
C HIS A 70 7.19 10.66 -8.40
N PHE A 71 6.53 10.74 -9.54
CA PHE A 71 7.21 11.23 -10.75
C PHE A 71 7.24 12.74 -10.72
N ILE A 72 8.38 13.29 -11.11
CA ILE A 72 8.59 14.72 -11.16
C ILE A 72 8.59 15.15 -12.62
N GLY A 73 7.99 16.30 -12.87
CA GLY A 73 7.95 16.84 -14.21
C GLY A 73 6.76 16.33 -14.99
N GLY A 74 6.56 16.90 -16.13
CA GLY A 74 5.42 16.60 -16.94
C GLY A 74 5.66 15.50 -17.95
N GLY A 75 6.44 14.58 -17.58
CA GLY A 75 6.75 13.49 -18.51
C GLY A 75 5.58 12.68 -18.93
#